data_4c8217a0fd997262df73deb9843507cc
#
_entry.id   4c8217a0fd997262df73deb9843507cc
#
_cell.length_a   1.000
_cell.length_b   1.000
_cell.length_c   1.000
_cell.angle_alpha   90.00
_cell.angle_beta   90.00
_cell.angle_gamma   90.00
#
_symmetry.space_group_name_H-M   'P 1'
#
loop_
_entity.id
_entity.type
_entity.pdbx_description
1 polymer ?
#
loop_
_entity_poly.entity_id
_entity_poly.type
_entity_poly.pdbx_seq_one_letter_code
_entity_poly.pdbx_strand_id
1 'polypeptide(L)'
;MTKAPTKTNAARLLDSLGIQYEIREYEVNPEEFSAIVVAEKIGLPPEQVFKTLLCATSDREHMFAVVPGDAELDFKKLAAAAGTRKTEMVSLKDVQPLTGYVRGGVTVFGAKKDFPVYADETVELFDVISVSAGTRGVQVLLSPADYLRASKATVADLTKVFRTAAPSDAIEEVP
;
A
#
# COMPACT_ATOMS: atom_id res chain seq x y z
N MET A 1 27.53 -7.17 17.34
CA MET A 1 26.51 -8.16 16.92
C MET A 1 25.37 -7.42 16.26
N THR A 2 25.22 -7.56 14.98
CA THR A 2 24.03 -7.10 14.27
C THR A 2 22.85 -7.99 14.68
N LYS A 3 21.87 -7.39 15.34
CA LYS A 3 20.63 -8.07 15.70
C LYS A 3 19.95 -8.57 14.43
N ALA A 4 19.61 -9.85 14.35
CA ALA A 4 18.85 -10.38 13.24
C ALA A 4 17.54 -9.58 13.08
N PRO A 5 17.10 -9.27 11.83
CA PRO A 5 15.84 -8.57 11.62
C PRO A 5 14.69 -9.33 12.30
N THR A 6 13.80 -8.59 12.96
CA THR A 6 12.62 -9.17 13.62
C THR A 6 11.72 -9.82 12.57
N LYS A 7 11.48 -11.13 12.68
CA LYS A 7 10.51 -11.81 11.82
C LYS A 7 9.08 -11.46 12.23
N THR A 8 8.38 -10.77 11.35
CA THR A 8 6.98 -10.45 11.49
C THR A 8 6.08 -11.59 10.96
N ASN A 9 4.80 -11.54 11.27
CA ASN A 9 3.83 -12.48 10.68
C ASN A 9 3.80 -12.42 9.15
N ALA A 10 3.94 -11.23 8.58
CA ALA A 10 4.04 -11.04 7.13
C ALA A 10 5.28 -11.77 6.57
N ALA A 11 6.44 -11.59 7.19
CA ALA A 11 7.67 -12.26 6.77
C ALA A 11 7.56 -13.80 6.87
N ARG A 12 6.95 -14.30 7.94
CA ARG A 12 6.71 -15.75 8.11
C ARG A 12 5.78 -16.31 7.02
N LEU A 13 4.74 -15.57 6.65
CA LEU A 13 3.87 -15.96 5.55
C LEU A 13 4.63 -16.04 4.23
N LEU A 14 5.45 -15.05 3.92
CA LEU A 14 6.28 -15.04 2.72
C LEU A 14 7.29 -16.19 2.71
N ASP A 15 7.91 -16.49 3.85
CA ASP A 15 8.79 -17.67 4.01
C ASP A 15 8.04 -18.96 3.71
N SER A 16 6.82 -19.11 4.21
CA SER A 16 5.99 -20.30 3.99
C SER A 16 5.61 -20.51 2.53
N LEU A 17 5.56 -19.43 1.75
CA LEU A 17 5.26 -19.45 0.31
C LEU A 17 6.53 -19.58 -0.55
N GLY A 18 7.71 -19.65 0.06
CA GLY A 18 8.98 -19.72 -0.65
C GLY A 18 9.34 -18.44 -1.39
N ILE A 19 8.82 -17.30 -0.95
CA ILE A 19 9.08 -16.00 -1.58
C ILE A 19 10.35 -15.38 -1.02
N GLN A 20 11.20 -14.90 -1.92
CA GLN A 20 12.39 -14.13 -1.55
C GLN A 20 12.00 -12.66 -1.35
N TYR A 21 12.50 -12.07 -0.28
CA TYR A 21 12.27 -10.68 0.06
C TYR A 21 13.47 -10.10 0.83
N GLU A 22 13.55 -8.78 0.84
CA GLU A 22 14.49 -8.03 1.67
C GLU A 22 13.72 -7.30 2.77
N ILE A 23 14.27 -7.27 3.98
CA ILE A 23 13.76 -6.45 5.08
C ILE A 23 14.55 -5.16 5.15
N ARG A 24 13.89 -4.02 5.18
CA ARG A 24 14.46 -2.73 5.54
C ARG A 24 13.81 -2.17 6.77
N GLU A 25 14.63 -1.93 7.78
CA GLU A 25 14.20 -1.29 9.02
C GLU A 25 14.49 0.21 8.94
N TYR A 26 13.66 1.01 9.59
CA TYR A 26 13.83 2.45 9.70
C TYR A 26 13.38 2.93 11.08
N GLU A 27 13.93 4.06 11.51
CA GLU A 27 13.54 4.68 12.77
C GLU A 27 12.13 5.27 12.68
N VAL A 28 11.27 4.88 13.61
CA VAL A 28 9.88 5.35 13.67
C VAL A 28 9.82 6.67 14.41
N ASN A 29 9.27 7.70 13.75
CA ASN A 29 8.83 8.91 14.42
C ASN A 29 7.31 8.81 14.62
N PRO A 30 6.80 8.82 15.87
CA PRO A 30 5.37 8.63 16.14
C PRO A 30 4.45 9.69 15.51
N GLU A 31 5.00 10.82 15.09
CA GLU A 31 4.25 11.91 14.47
C GLU A 31 4.26 11.86 12.94
N GLU A 32 5.07 10.98 12.34
CA GLU A 32 5.28 10.90 10.89
C GLU A 32 4.98 9.51 10.35
N PHE A 33 3.77 9.27 9.85
CA PHE A 33 3.33 7.97 9.31
C PHE A 33 3.20 7.94 7.79
N SER A 34 3.57 9.02 7.12
CA SER A 34 3.43 9.13 5.67
C SER A 34 4.31 8.12 4.94
N ALA A 35 3.77 7.47 3.92
CA ALA A 35 4.55 6.59 3.04
C ALA A 35 5.68 7.33 2.32
N ILE A 36 5.55 8.63 2.10
CA ILE A 36 6.60 9.48 1.54
C ILE A 36 7.80 9.56 2.49
N VAL A 37 7.56 9.74 3.79
CA VAL A 37 8.61 9.74 4.82
C VAL A 37 9.28 8.38 4.93
N VAL A 38 8.50 7.30 4.89
CA VAL A 38 9.04 5.93 4.88
C VAL A 38 9.94 5.71 3.67
N ALA A 39 9.50 6.11 2.49
CA ALA A 39 10.27 6.00 1.24
C ALA A 39 11.63 6.70 1.35
N GLU A 40 11.65 7.91 1.87
CA GLU A 40 12.88 8.68 2.11
C GLU A 40 13.83 7.91 3.06
N LYS A 41 13.31 7.40 4.16
CA LYS A 41 14.10 6.68 5.17
C LYS A 41 14.69 5.36 4.65
N ILE A 42 14.00 4.65 3.79
CA ILE A 42 14.48 3.38 3.21
C ILE A 42 15.21 3.55 1.88
N GLY A 43 15.29 4.76 1.35
CA GLY A 43 16.04 5.09 0.14
C GLY A 43 15.38 4.65 -1.16
N LEU A 44 14.04 4.67 -1.22
CA LEU A 44 13.26 4.37 -2.43
C LEU A 44 12.41 5.57 -2.85
N PRO A 45 12.09 5.69 -4.16
CA PRO A 45 11.10 6.65 -4.61
C PRO A 45 9.73 6.37 -3.98
N PRO A 46 8.93 7.39 -3.61
CA PRO A 46 7.62 7.17 -2.99
C PRO A 46 6.62 6.41 -3.87
N GLU A 47 6.73 6.51 -5.19
CA GLU A 47 5.91 5.73 -6.13
C GLU A 47 6.19 4.22 -6.10
N GLN A 48 7.31 3.80 -5.53
CA GLN A 48 7.73 2.40 -5.36
C GLN A 48 7.38 1.84 -3.99
N VAL A 49 6.97 2.69 -3.05
CA VAL A 49 6.52 2.33 -1.71
C VAL A 49 5.01 2.34 -1.66
N PHE A 50 4.40 1.16 -1.57
CA PHE A 50 2.96 1.00 -1.61
C PHE A 50 2.39 0.99 -0.19
N LYS A 51 1.31 1.74 0.00
CA LYS A 51 0.55 1.77 1.24
C LYS A 51 -0.69 0.91 1.13
N THR A 52 -1.04 0.22 2.21
CA THR A 52 -2.21 -0.64 2.29
C THR A 52 -3.29 0.05 3.10
N LEU A 53 -4.46 0.22 2.50
CA LEU A 53 -5.60 0.91 3.08
C LEU A 53 -6.76 -0.07 3.26
N LEU A 54 -7.37 -0.07 4.44
CA LEU A 54 -8.59 -0.84 4.68
C LEU A 54 -9.81 -0.01 4.31
N CYS A 55 -10.61 -0.56 3.41
CA CYS A 55 -11.82 0.08 2.89
C CYS A 55 -13.05 -0.81 3.12
N ALA A 56 -14.22 -0.21 3.04
CA ALA A 56 -15.49 -0.91 3.16
C ALA A 56 -16.47 -0.46 2.09
N THR A 57 -17.36 -1.38 1.71
CA THR A 57 -18.56 -1.06 0.91
C THR A 57 -19.67 -0.50 1.80
N SER A 58 -20.72 0.02 1.18
CA SER A 58 -21.93 0.44 1.88
C SER A 58 -22.61 -0.71 2.65
N ASP A 59 -22.41 -1.95 2.21
CA ASP A 59 -22.91 -3.17 2.87
C ASP A 59 -21.96 -3.70 3.96
N ARG A 60 -20.95 -2.90 4.32
CA ARG A 60 -19.92 -3.24 5.33
C ARG A 60 -19.06 -4.46 5.00
N GLU A 61 -18.92 -4.78 3.74
CA GLU A 61 -17.89 -5.71 3.27
C GLU A 61 -16.55 -4.99 3.21
N HIS A 62 -15.50 -5.64 3.70
CA HIS A 62 -14.17 -5.03 3.80
C HIS A 62 -13.24 -5.50 2.69
N MET A 63 -12.29 -4.66 2.32
CA MET A 63 -11.27 -4.95 1.34
C MET A 63 -10.01 -4.13 1.60
N PHE A 64 -8.87 -4.61 1.12
CA PHE A 64 -7.65 -3.83 1.08
C PHE A 64 -7.48 -3.17 -0.29
N ALA A 65 -7.07 -1.91 -0.28
CA ALA A 65 -6.59 -1.19 -1.44
C ALA A 65 -5.11 -0.85 -1.26
N VAL A 66 -4.29 -1.18 -2.24
CA VAL A 66 -2.84 -1.01 -2.20
C VAL A 66 -2.46 -0.04 -3.32
N VAL A 67 -1.94 1.11 -2.94
CA VAL A 67 -1.64 2.22 -3.85
C VAL A 67 -0.27 2.82 -3.57
N PRO A 68 0.37 3.47 -4.57
CA PRO A 68 1.65 4.15 -4.36
C PRO A 68 1.61 5.17 -3.22
N GLY A 69 2.72 5.32 -2.52
CA GLY A 69 2.83 6.22 -1.38
C GLY A 69 2.57 7.69 -1.68
N ASP A 70 2.87 8.13 -2.90
CA ASP A 70 2.65 9.49 -3.40
C ASP A 70 1.31 9.68 -4.10
N ALA A 71 0.50 8.63 -4.22
CA ALA A 71 -0.80 8.68 -4.87
C ALA A 71 -1.95 8.68 -3.85
N GLU A 72 -3.10 9.15 -4.30
CA GLU A 72 -4.33 9.15 -3.53
C GLU A 72 -5.30 8.11 -4.12
N LEU A 73 -5.92 7.30 -3.25
CA LEU A 73 -6.92 6.33 -3.64
C LEU A 73 -8.16 7.04 -4.20
N ASP A 74 -8.62 6.59 -5.36
CA ASP A 74 -9.91 6.97 -5.92
C ASP A 74 -10.97 5.94 -5.54
N PHE A 75 -11.89 6.32 -4.65
CA PHE A 75 -12.92 5.42 -4.14
C PHE A 75 -13.90 4.95 -5.20
N LYS A 76 -14.13 5.75 -6.24
CA LYS A 76 -15.00 5.36 -7.37
C LYS A 76 -14.34 4.28 -8.22
N LYS A 77 -13.04 4.41 -8.47
CA LYS A 77 -12.26 3.40 -9.18
C LYS A 77 -12.18 2.09 -8.39
N LEU A 78 -12.00 2.18 -7.07
CA LEU A 78 -12.02 1.00 -6.20
C LEU A 78 -13.39 0.32 -6.23
N ALA A 79 -14.47 1.10 -6.15
CA ALA A 79 -15.82 0.56 -6.22
C ALA A 79 -16.08 -0.16 -7.56
N ALA A 80 -15.63 0.41 -8.67
CA ALA A 80 -15.74 -0.20 -9.99
C ALA A 80 -14.94 -1.52 -10.07
N ALA A 81 -13.72 -1.55 -9.55
CA ALA A 81 -12.88 -2.76 -9.51
C ALA A 81 -13.49 -3.85 -8.64
N ALA A 82 -14.11 -3.48 -7.52
CA ALA A 82 -14.74 -4.41 -6.58
C ALA A 82 -16.17 -4.84 -6.98
N GLY A 83 -16.75 -4.22 -8.01
CA GLY A 83 -18.11 -4.52 -8.44
C GLY A 83 -19.17 -4.04 -7.44
N THR A 84 -18.91 -2.98 -6.72
CA THR A 84 -19.80 -2.37 -5.73
C THR A 84 -20.16 -0.94 -6.11
N ARG A 85 -21.19 -0.39 -5.47
CA ARG A 85 -21.66 0.95 -5.78
C ARG A 85 -20.81 2.06 -5.15
N LYS A 86 -20.31 1.81 -3.94
CA LYS A 86 -19.58 2.81 -3.17
C LYS A 86 -18.57 2.14 -2.23
N THR A 87 -17.43 2.77 -2.10
CA THR A 87 -16.41 2.41 -1.11
C THR A 87 -16.00 3.63 -0.29
N GLU A 88 -15.52 3.39 0.92
CA GLU A 88 -15.02 4.42 1.82
C GLU A 88 -13.90 3.87 2.70
N MET A 89 -13.11 4.75 3.28
CA MET A 89 -12.12 4.34 4.28
C MET A 89 -12.81 3.81 5.54
N VAL A 90 -12.27 2.74 6.09
CA VAL A 90 -12.65 2.28 7.42
C VAL A 90 -12.15 3.28 8.47
N SER A 91 -12.96 3.53 9.48
CA SER A 91 -12.58 4.39 10.60
C SER A 91 -11.28 3.88 11.25
N LEU A 92 -10.37 4.79 11.59
CA LEU A 92 -9.07 4.46 12.17
C LEU A 92 -9.18 3.54 13.40
N LYS A 93 -10.20 3.75 14.24
CA LYS A 93 -10.45 2.93 15.44
C LYS A 93 -10.81 1.48 15.14
N ASP A 94 -11.32 1.19 13.94
CA ASP A 94 -11.76 -0.14 13.53
C ASP A 94 -10.68 -0.93 12.78
N VAL A 95 -9.60 -0.27 12.37
CA VAL A 95 -8.52 -0.91 11.59
C VAL A 95 -7.86 -2.03 12.39
N GLN A 96 -7.44 -1.78 13.61
CA GLN A 96 -6.76 -2.80 14.42
C GLN A 96 -7.67 -3.97 14.80
N PRO A 97 -8.91 -3.79 15.26
CA PRO A 97 -9.82 -4.91 15.51
C PRO A 97 -10.08 -5.79 14.29
N LEU A 98 -10.12 -5.20 13.08
CA LEU A 98 -10.40 -5.92 11.86
C LEU A 98 -9.17 -6.60 11.24
N THR A 99 -8.00 -6.00 11.33
CA THR A 99 -6.79 -6.47 10.64
C THR A 99 -5.75 -7.07 11.57
N GLY A 100 -5.72 -6.68 12.83
CA GLY A 100 -4.66 -6.98 13.79
C GLY A 100 -3.46 -6.01 13.68
N TYR A 101 -3.51 -5.06 12.76
CA TYR A 101 -2.44 -4.09 12.51
C TYR A 101 -2.87 -2.67 12.86
N VAL A 102 -1.91 -1.84 13.22
CA VAL A 102 -2.13 -0.41 13.50
C VAL A 102 -1.74 0.44 12.30
N ARG A 103 -2.27 1.65 12.22
CA ARG A 103 -1.88 2.64 11.21
C ARG A 103 -0.36 2.77 11.11
N GLY A 104 0.16 2.77 9.91
CA GLY A 104 1.61 2.78 9.62
C GLY A 104 2.25 1.38 9.57
N GLY A 105 1.51 0.34 9.99
CA GLY A 105 1.96 -1.05 9.96
C GLY A 105 0.96 -1.99 9.29
N VAL A 106 -0.05 -1.48 8.60
CA VAL A 106 -1.05 -2.32 7.92
C VAL A 106 -0.43 -3.01 6.71
N THR A 107 -0.64 -4.30 6.61
CA THR A 107 -0.28 -5.12 5.46
C THR A 107 -1.38 -6.13 5.16
N VAL A 108 -1.44 -6.60 3.94
CA VAL A 108 -2.36 -7.68 3.54
C VAL A 108 -1.89 -9.04 4.05
N PHE A 109 -0.60 -9.19 4.32
CA PHE A 109 0.00 -10.47 4.73
C PHE A 109 -0.23 -10.77 6.21
N GLY A 110 -0.83 -11.91 6.50
CA GLY A 110 -1.08 -12.33 7.87
C GLY A 110 -2.12 -11.49 8.60
N ALA A 111 -2.97 -10.77 7.90
CA ALA A 111 -4.08 -10.06 8.50
C ALA A 111 -5.05 -11.03 9.19
N LYS A 112 -5.74 -10.54 10.20
CA LYS A 112 -6.65 -11.31 11.05
C LYS A 112 -7.77 -12.00 10.27
N LYS A 113 -8.17 -11.42 9.12
CA LYS A 113 -9.15 -11.95 8.18
C LYS A 113 -8.64 -11.84 6.76
N ASP A 114 -9.04 -12.77 5.90
CA ASP A 114 -8.77 -12.74 4.47
C ASP A 114 -9.76 -11.81 3.77
N PHE A 115 -9.39 -10.55 3.67
CA PHE A 115 -10.14 -9.59 2.86
C PHE A 115 -9.66 -9.63 1.40
N PRO A 116 -10.55 -9.41 0.42
CA PRO A 116 -10.13 -9.17 -0.96
C PRO A 116 -9.09 -8.05 -1.04
N VAL A 117 -8.13 -8.19 -1.95
CA VAL A 117 -7.06 -7.21 -2.16
C VAL A 117 -7.14 -6.66 -3.58
N TYR A 118 -7.10 -5.35 -3.69
CA TYR A 118 -7.01 -4.61 -4.94
C TYR A 118 -5.71 -3.82 -4.95
N ALA A 119 -4.88 -4.04 -5.94
CA ALA A 119 -3.60 -3.34 -6.09
C ALA A 119 -3.64 -2.43 -7.32
N ASP A 120 -3.14 -1.21 -7.15
CA ASP A 120 -3.03 -0.29 -8.28
C ASP A 120 -2.12 -0.86 -9.37
N GLU A 121 -2.48 -0.64 -10.62
CA GLU A 121 -1.79 -1.18 -11.80
C GLU A 121 -0.30 -0.78 -11.88
N THR A 122 0.07 0.34 -11.25
CA THR A 122 1.46 0.78 -11.19
C THR A 122 2.39 -0.18 -10.46
N VAL A 123 1.84 -1.12 -9.68
CA VAL A 123 2.64 -2.17 -9.02
C VAL A 123 3.48 -2.97 -10.02
N GLU A 124 3.00 -3.12 -11.24
CA GLU A 124 3.67 -3.87 -12.31
C GLU A 124 4.78 -3.10 -13.03
N LEU A 125 4.98 -1.81 -12.71
CA LEU A 125 5.99 -0.97 -13.36
C LEU A 125 7.39 -1.14 -12.78
N PHE A 126 7.55 -1.83 -11.69
CA PHE A 126 8.81 -1.95 -10.94
C PHE A 126 9.31 -3.39 -10.91
N ASP A 127 10.62 -3.54 -10.76
CA ASP A 127 11.24 -4.86 -10.48
C ASP A 127 11.07 -5.25 -9.02
N VAL A 128 11.00 -4.26 -8.14
CA VAL A 128 10.84 -4.41 -6.68
C VAL A 128 9.90 -3.34 -6.16
N ILE A 129 9.01 -3.73 -5.27
CA ILE A 129 8.16 -2.81 -4.51
C ILE A 129 8.40 -2.97 -3.02
N SER A 130 8.08 -1.94 -2.25
CA SER A 130 8.12 -1.97 -0.80
C SER A 130 6.71 -1.88 -0.22
N VAL A 131 6.42 -2.71 0.76
CA VAL A 131 5.18 -2.72 1.52
C VAL A 131 5.48 -2.87 3.01
N SER A 132 4.52 -2.48 3.87
CA SER A 132 4.66 -2.72 5.31
C SER A 132 4.82 -4.21 5.62
N ALA A 133 5.69 -4.50 6.57
CA ALA A 133 5.88 -5.87 7.10
C ALA A 133 4.91 -6.23 8.25
N GLY A 134 3.94 -5.37 8.57
CA GLY A 134 2.97 -5.60 9.64
C GLY A 134 3.31 -4.90 10.96
N THR A 135 4.40 -4.15 11.00
CA THR A 135 4.78 -3.31 12.14
C THR A 135 5.43 -2.04 11.65
N ARG A 136 5.25 -0.95 12.39
CA ARG A 136 5.95 0.30 12.12
C ARG A 136 7.46 0.09 12.19
N GLY A 137 8.21 0.71 11.29
CA GLY A 137 9.66 0.62 11.27
C GLY A 137 10.23 -0.53 10.46
N VAL A 138 9.39 -1.34 9.83
CA VAL A 138 9.84 -2.49 9.02
C VAL A 138 9.08 -2.53 7.69
N GLN A 139 9.83 -2.56 6.61
CA GLN A 139 9.32 -2.74 5.25
C GLN A 139 9.83 -4.05 4.66
N VAL A 140 9.01 -4.67 3.83
CA VAL A 140 9.36 -5.81 3.01
C VAL A 140 9.50 -5.35 1.56
N LEU A 141 10.63 -5.68 0.94
CA LEU A 141 10.89 -5.46 -0.48
C LEU A 141 10.81 -6.80 -1.20
N LEU A 142 9.98 -6.87 -2.24
CA LEU A 142 9.78 -8.08 -3.01
C LEU A 142 9.39 -7.75 -4.44
N SER A 143 9.45 -8.74 -5.34
CA SER A 143 8.99 -8.56 -6.71
C SER A 143 7.48 -8.36 -6.76
N PRO A 144 6.97 -7.54 -7.68
CA PRO A 144 5.52 -7.39 -7.90
C PRO A 144 4.82 -8.72 -8.21
N ALA A 145 5.44 -9.58 -8.99
CA ALA A 145 4.87 -10.89 -9.31
C ALA A 145 4.66 -11.75 -8.05
N ASP A 146 5.63 -11.77 -7.15
CA ASP A 146 5.52 -12.47 -5.88
C ASP A 146 4.50 -11.81 -4.95
N TYR A 147 4.45 -10.49 -4.92
CA TYR A 147 3.44 -9.75 -4.16
C TYR A 147 2.02 -10.11 -4.62
N LEU A 148 1.77 -10.08 -5.92
CA LEU A 148 0.47 -10.39 -6.49
C LEU A 148 0.07 -11.86 -6.25
N ARG A 149 1.03 -12.77 -6.34
CA ARG A 149 0.83 -14.20 -6.05
C ARG A 149 0.48 -14.41 -4.57
N ALA A 150 1.23 -13.81 -3.66
CA ALA A 150 1.03 -13.98 -2.22
C ALA A 150 -0.24 -13.30 -1.71
N SER A 151 -0.56 -12.12 -2.22
CA SER A 151 -1.74 -11.34 -1.83
C SER A 151 -3.02 -11.78 -2.51
N LYS A 152 -2.92 -12.48 -3.63
CA LYS A 152 -4.04 -12.78 -4.55
C LYS A 152 -4.77 -11.51 -5.02
N ALA A 153 -4.04 -10.42 -5.15
CA ALA A 153 -4.60 -9.13 -5.50
C ALA A 153 -5.18 -9.11 -6.92
N THR A 154 -6.28 -8.41 -7.07
CA THR A 154 -6.80 -7.97 -8.36
C THR A 154 -6.14 -6.65 -8.72
N VAL A 155 -5.53 -6.57 -9.89
CA VAL A 155 -4.87 -5.36 -10.39
C VAL A 155 -5.89 -4.49 -11.13
N ALA A 156 -5.92 -3.22 -10.79
CA ALA A 156 -6.81 -2.24 -11.43
C ALA A 156 -6.23 -0.82 -11.28
N ASP A 157 -6.74 0.11 -12.06
CA ASP A 157 -6.49 1.54 -11.86
C ASP A 157 -7.27 2.01 -10.63
N LEU A 158 -6.56 2.40 -9.57
CA LEU A 158 -7.15 2.77 -8.28
C LEU A 158 -6.85 4.19 -7.84
N THR A 159 -6.03 4.93 -8.57
CA THR A 159 -5.54 6.23 -8.10
C THR A 159 -6.22 7.39 -8.81
N LYS A 160 -6.36 8.49 -8.07
CA LYS A 160 -6.78 9.76 -8.65
C LYS A 160 -5.70 10.24 -9.62
N VAL A 161 -6.14 10.66 -10.79
CA VAL A 161 -5.28 11.38 -11.70
C VAL A 161 -5.10 12.79 -11.13
N PHE A 162 -3.91 13.11 -10.63
CA PHE A 162 -3.55 14.50 -10.44
C PHE A 162 -3.43 15.11 -11.85
N ARG A 163 -4.42 15.89 -12.26
CA ARG A 163 -4.18 16.88 -13.29
C ARG A 163 -3.17 17.85 -12.69
N THR A 164 -1.90 17.66 -13.00
CA THR A 164 -0.99 18.79 -13.01
C THR A 164 -1.73 19.84 -13.83
N ALA A 165 -2.01 20.99 -13.23
CA ALA A 165 -2.52 22.12 -13.99
C ALA A 165 -1.63 22.20 -15.24
N ALA A 166 -2.23 22.03 -16.43
CA ALA A 166 -1.50 22.23 -17.65
C ALA A 166 -0.76 23.55 -17.48
N PRO A 167 0.54 23.63 -17.80
CA PRO A 167 1.20 24.92 -17.78
C PRO A 167 0.24 25.82 -18.52
N SER A 168 -0.22 26.88 -17.87
CA SER A 168 -1.06 27.85 -18.52
C SER A 168 -0.30 28.19 -19.78
N ASP A 169 -0.82 27.81 -20.94
CA ASP A 169 -0.36 28.35 -22.18
C ASP A 169 -0.47 29.86 -21.99
N ALA A 170 0.63 30.43 -21.57
CA ALA A 170 0.81 31.86 -21.71
C ALA A 170 0.69 32.05 -23.22
N ILE A 171 -0.49 32.39 -23.63
CA ILE A 171 -0.69 32.94 -24.97
C ILE A 171 0.12 34.23 -24.93
N GLU A 172 1.33 34.13 -25.41
CA GLU A 172 2.01 35.33 -25.86
C GLU A 172 1.14 35.87 -26.99
N GLU A 173 0.29 36.81 -26.67
CA GLU A 173 -0.19 37.74 -27.67
C GLU A 173 1.03 38.48 -28.18
N VAL A 174 1.50 38.05 -29.32
CA VAL A 174 2.42 38.83 -30.11
C VAL A 174 1.62 39.99 -30.67
N PRO A 175 2.01 41.25 -30.40
CA PRO A 175 1.35 42.42 -30.99
C PRO A 175 1.53 42.48 -32.50
#